data_111700ab152147e6c844a73a68101d9d
#
_entry.id   111700ab152147e6c844a73a68101d9d
#
_cell.length_a   1.000
_cell.length_b   1.000
_cell.length_c   1.000
_cell.angle_alpha   90.00
_cell.angle_beta   90.00
_cell.angle_gamma   90.00
#
_symmetry.space_group_name_H-M   'P 1'
#
loop_
_entity.id
_entity.type
_entity.pdbx_description
1 polymer ?
#
loop_
_entity_poly.entity_id
_entity_poly.type
_entity_poly.pdbx_seq_one_letter_code
_entity_poly.pdbx_strand_id
1 'polypeptide(L)'
;WKVEGTPMNFGHELLEPKLDNIEDRLAIGFERMPALERAGIKNIVNGPFTFGPDGSPLIGPVPGMKNYWVAVGVMAGFCQGGGVGKCIAEWIIDGEPSIDVWAMDVARFGDYASPQYGTIKSSENYERRFIMTFPNETLPKGRKQKTTALYDRFINQGAVMGDSFGLENVLWFANNKEDAHEEPTIKRSRSHDYVSKEVINVRENVGLIEVANFSKHEFKGPDARKFLDHIMAGRLPKPGRISLSPMLSYRGKLCGDLTVACLDENEFMVFGSGAAQEMHRRWFDSHLGKFNLIYSNRSDEYHGLSIAGPNSRKVLEKIVRDDVSNEKFKFRDSRRMFVGGVPAIINRISFTGELGY
;
A
#
# COMPACT_ATOMS: atom_id res chain seq x y z
N TRP A 1 -26.29 0.37 -14.27
CA TRP A 1 -25.61 0.31 -12.97
C TRP A 1 -24.09 0.11 -13.11
N LYS A 2 -23.62 -0.65 -14.09
CA LYS A 2 -22.16 -0.86 -14.30
C LYS A 2 -21.38 0.43 -14.62
N VAL A 3 -22.05 1.42 -15.21
CA VAL A 3 -21.42 2.68 -15.66
C VAL A 3 -21.84 3.85 -14.78
N GLU A 4 -23.08 3.88 -14.35
CA GLU A 4 -23.69 5.02 -13.63
C GLU A 4 -23.73 4.83 -12.10
N GLY A 5 -23.37 3.64 -11.63
CA GLY A 5 -23.47 3.27 -10.21
C GLY A 5 -24.91 2.96 -9.79
N THR A 6 -25.10 2.78 -8.49
CA THR A 6 -26.42 2.54 -7.90
C THR A 6 -27.21 3.86 -7.91
N PRO A 7 -28.48 3.86 -8.37
CA PRO A 7 -29.31 5.06 -8.29
C PRO A 7 -29.43 5.60 -6.86
N MET A 8 -29.41 6.91 -6.72
CA MET A 8 -29.44 7.57 -5.40
C MET A 8 -30.72 7.27 -4.59
N ASN A 9 -31.80 6.95 -5.28
CA ASN A 9 -33.09 6.61 -4.67
C ASN A 9 -33.29 5.09 -4.52
N PHE A 10 -32.26 4.27 -4.78
CA PHE A 10 -32.35 2.83 -4.57
C PHE A 10 -32.41 2.52 -3.07
N GLY A 11 -33.41 1.72 -2.68
CA GLY A 11 -33.63 1.27 -1.30
C GLY A 11 -33.32 -0.23 -1.13
N HIS A 12 -34.35 -1.02 -0.86
CA HIS A 12 -34.23 -2.47 -0.63
C HIS A 12 -34.94 -3.28 -1.72
N GLU A 13 -35.17 -2.68 -2.88
CA GLU A 13 -35.93 -3.30 -3.97
C GLU A 13 -35.15 -4.50 -4.52
N LEU A 14 -35.88 -5.56 -4.85
CA LEU A 14 -35.36 -6.64 -5.67
C LEU A 14 -35.44 -6.23 -7.16
N LEU A 15 -34.50 -6.72 -7.93
CA LEU A 15 -34.44 -6.50 -9.36
C LEU A 15 -35.23 -7.58 -10.09
N GLU A 16 -35.64 -7.27 -11.32
CA GLU A 16 -36.25 -8.25 -12.19
C GLU A 16 -35.34 -9.47 -12.41
N PRO A 17 -35.90 -10.69 -12.32
CA PRO A 17 -35.14 -11.90 -12.61
C PRO A 17 -34.59 -11.91 -14.04
N LYS A 18 -33.30 -12.24 -14.18
CA LYS A 18 -32.59 -12.35 -15.47
C LYS A 18 -31.82 -13.66 -15.52
N LEU A 19 -32.54 -14.76 -15.86
CA LEU A 19 -31.94 -16.09 -15.95
C LEU A 19 -30.88 -16.18 -17.06
N ASP A 20 -31.07 -15.46 -18.15
CA ASP A 20 -30.12 -15.39 -19.28
C ASP A 20 -28.70 -15.00 -18.84
N ASN A 21 -28.61 -14.19 -17.79
CA ASN A 21 -27.30 -13.78 -17.25
C ASN A 21 -26.51 -14.91 -16.55
N ILE A 22 -27.18 -16.01 -16.21
CA ILE A 22 -26.61 -17.14 -15.49
C ILE A 22 -26.80 -18.47 -16.23
N GLU A 23 -27.23 -18.44 -17.48
CA GLU A 23 -27.53 -19.64 -18.30
C GLU A 23 -26.34 -20.60 -18.34
N ASP A 24 -25.13 -20.11 -18.65
CA ASP A 24 -23.89 -20.91 -18.65
C ASP A 24 -23.65 -21.59 -17.31
N ARG A 25 -23.97 -20.91 -16.20
CA ARG A 25 -23.78 -21.45 -14.84
C ARG A 25 -24.82 -22.49 -14.49
N LEU A 26 -26.04 -22.31 -14.97
CA LEU A 26 -27.10 -23.31 -14.82
C LEU A 26 -26.77 -24.57 -15.62
N ALA A 27 -26.28 -24.44 -16.85
CA ALA A 27 -25.82 -25.56 -17.66
C ALA A 27 -24.75 -26.40 -16.94
N ILE A 28 -23.71 -25.75 -16.36
CA ILE A 28 -22.70 -26.43 -15.55
C ILE A 28 -23.31 -27.08 -14.30
N GLY A 29 -24.29 -26.41 -13.68
CA GLY A 29 -25.05 -26.95 -12.54
C GLY A 29 -25.79 -28.23 -12.88
N PHE A 30 -26.46 -28.29 -14.03
CA PHE A 30 -27.16 -29.47 -14.51
C PHE A 30 -26.20 -30.62 -14.86
N GLU A 31 -25.08 -30.32 -15.49
CA GLU A 31 -24.03 -31.31 -15.76
C GLU A 31 -23.51 -31.97 -14.46
N ARG A 32 -23.28 -31.19 -13.43
CA ARG A 32 -22.75 -31.67 -12.14
C ARG A 32 -23.79 -32.33 -11.25
N MET A 33 -25.04 -31.92 -11.38
CA MET A 33 -26.18 -32.40 -10.60
C MET A 33 -27.39 -32.65 -11.53
N PRO A 34 -27.42 -33.75 -12.28
CA PRO A 34 -28.50 -34.00 -13.25
C PRO A 34 -29.93 -34.01 -12.67
N ALA A 35 -30.05 -34.21 -11.37
CA ALA A 35 -31.34 -34.11 -10.67
C ALA A 35 -31.98 -32.71 -10.78
N LEU A 36 -31.15 -31.65 -10.95
CA LEU A 36 -31.65 -30.26 -11.07
C LEU A 36 -32.40 -30.00 -12.38
N GLU A 37 -32.13 -30.76 -13.46
CA GLU A 37 -32.86 -30.66 -14.73
C GLU A 37 -34.36 -31.00 -14.56
N ARG A 38 -34.69 -31.82 -13.57
CA ARG A 38 -36.05 -32.26 -13.27
C ARG A 38 -36.68 -31.45 -12.13
N ALA A 39 -35.95 -30.54 -11.53
CA ALA A 39 -36.42 -29.70 -10.44
C ALA A 39 -37.04 -28.42 -10.98
N GLY A 40 -38.22 -28.06 -10.47
CA GLY A 40 -38.86 -26.77 -10.78
C GLY A 40 -38.17 -25.63 -10.00
N ILE A 41 -38.23 -24.43 -10.56
CA ILE A 41 -37.81 -23.20 -9.86
C ILE A 41 -38.98 -22.71 -9.00
N LYS A 42 -38.78 -22.64 -7.68
CA LYS A 42 -39.76 -22.15 -6.73
C LYS A 42 -39.81 -20.63 -6.66
N ASN A 43 -38.63 -20.01 -6.52
CA ASN A 43 -38.46 -18.57 -6.41
C ASN A 43 -37.15 -18.15 -7.05
N ILE A 44 -37.11 -16.93 -7.61
CA ILE A 44 -35.91 -16.26 -8.09
C ILE A 44 -35.76 -14.98 -7.31
N VAL A 45 -34.59 -14.78 -6.73
CA VAL A 45 -34.21 -13.55 -6.02
C VAL A 45 -33.05 -12.93 -6.77
N ASN A 46 -33.27 -11.73 -7.30
CA ASN A 46 -32.27 -10.92 -7.96
C ASN A 46 -32.12 -9.59 -7.20
N GLY A 47 -30.95 -9.31 -6.68
CA GLY A 47 -30.71 -8.09 -5.92
C GLY A 47 -29.27 -7.62 -6.07
N PRO A 48 -28.97 -6.37 -5.72
CA PRO A 48 -27.62 -5.83 -5.78
C PRO A 48 -26.72 -6.49 -4.74
N PHE A 49 -25.45 -6.55 -5.08
CA PHE A 49 -24.41 -7.07 -4.21
C PHE A 49 -23.52 -5.93 -3.73
N THR A 50 -23.31 -5.82 -2.42
CA THR A 50 -22.36 -4.87 -1.86
C THR A 50 -20.94 -5.39 -2.06
N PHE A 51 -20.07 -4.63 -2.70
CA PHE A 51 -18.74 -5.06 -3.08
C PHE A 51 -17.70 -3.96 -2.86
N GLY A 52 -16.64 -4.26 -2.09
CA GLY A 52 -15.51 -3.35 -1.91
C GLY A 52 -14.60 -3.29 -3.15
N PRO A 53 -13.78 -2.24 -3.32
CA PRO A 53 -12.88 -2.09 -4.48
C PRO A 53 -11.88 -3.23 -4.66
N ASP A 54 -11.49 -3.89 -3.58
CA ASP A 54 -10.60 -5.06 -3.54
C ASP A 54 -11.32 -6.36 -3.17
N GLY A 55 -12.65 -6.32 -3.11
CA GLY A 55 -13.48 -7.46 -2.72
C GLY A 55 -13.56 -7.72 -1.21
N SER A 56 -12.83 -6.97 -0.39
CA SER A 56 -12.86 -7.08 1.07
C SER A 56 -13.78 -6.02 1.69
N PRO A 57 -14.39 -6.28 2.86
CA PRO A 57 -15.14 -5.28 3.60
C PRO A 57 -14.33 -4.03 3.91
N LEU A 58 -15.01 -2.93 4.18
CA LEU A 58 -14.45 -1.67 4.67
C LEU A 58 -14.95 -1.47 6.10
N ILE A 59 -14.10 -1.67 7.08
CA ILE A 59 -14.47 -1.57 8.50
C ILE A 59 -13.51 -0.67 9.27
N GLY A 60 -13.96 -0.13 10.37
CA GLY A 60 -13.13 0.64 11.31
C GLY A 60 -13.39 2.14 11.29
N PRO A 61 -12.57 2.90 12.06
CA PRO A 61 -12.68 4.35 12.15
C PRO A 61 -12.17 5.01 10.87
N VAL A 62 -12.96 5.94 10.33
CA VAL A 62 -12.60 6.66 9.11
C VAL A 62 -11.52 7.70 9.43
N PRO A 63 -10.37 7.72 8.71
CA PRO A 63 -9.32 8.70 8.90
C PRO A 63 -9.84 10.15 8.81
N GLY A 64 -9.40 11.01 9.72
CA GLY A 64 -9.81 12.42 9.76
C GLY A 64 -11.20 12.70 10.31
N MET A 65 -12.01 11.68 10.62
CA MET A 65 -13.38 11.84 11.14
C MET A 65 -13.50 11.28 12.57
N LYS A 66 -13.68 12.17 13.53
CA LYS A 66 -13.84 11.77 14.93
C LYS A 66 -15.18 11.06 15.16
N ASN A 67 -15.15 9.92 15.85
CA ASN A 67 -16.33 9.12 16.20
C ASN A 67 -17.17 8.65 15.00
N TYR A 68 -16.57 8.60 13.81
CA TYR A 68 -17.22 8.07 12.64
C TYR A 68 -16.63 6.72 12.25
N TRP A 69 -17.49 5.69 12.24
CA TRP A 69 -17.12 4.29 12.02
C TRP A 69 -17.88 3.73 10.83
N VAL A 70 -17.27 2.85 10.10
CA VAL A 70 -17.90 2.16 8.98
C VAL A 70 -17.81 0.64 9.13
N ALA A 71 -18.82 -0.04 8.62
CA ALA A 71 -18.88 -1.49 8.45
C ALA A 71 -19.68 -1.77 7.19
N VAL A 72 -19.06 -1.59 6.03
CA VAL A 72 -19.72 -1.66 4.70
C VAL A 72 -18.97 -2.63 3.80
N GLY A 73 -19.62 -3.01 2.69
CA GLY A 73 -19.05 -3.97 1.74
C GLY A 73 -18.90 -5.39 2.30
N VAL A 74 -19.66 -5.75 3.33
CA VAL A 74 -19.68 -7.10 3.92
C VAL A 74 -20.46 -8.02 3.00
N MET A 75 -19.84 -8.41 1.90
CA MET A 75 -20.46 -9.19 0.84
C MET A 75 -20.99 -10.55 1.33
N ALA A 76 -20.21 -11.27 2.07
CA ALA A 76 -20.59 -12.54 2.68
C ALA A 76 -21.29 -12.32 4.04
N GLY A 77 -22.35 -11.49 4.08
CA GLY A 77 -22.97 -11.00 5.31
C GLY A 77 -23.31 -12.07 6.33
N PHE A 78 -23.91 -13.19 5.90
CA PHE A 78 -24.24 -14.30 6.80
C PHE A 78 -23.00 -14.96 7.42
N CYS A 79 -21.88 -15.02 6.70
CA CYS A 79 -20.65 -15.65 7.19
C CYS A 79 -19.76 -14.68 7.98
N GLN A 80 -19.72 -13.41 7.57
CA GLN A 80 -18.77 -12.42 8.09
C GLN A 80 -19.41 -11.41 9.05
N GLY A 81 -20.73 -11.16 8.96
CA GLY A 81 -21.39 -10.07 9.68
C GLY A 81 -21.22 -10.13 11.19
N GLY A 82 -21.33 -11.32 11.79
CA GLY A 82 -21.08 -11.51 13.23
C GLY A 82 -19.64 -11.19 13.64
N GLY A 83 -18.65 -11.65 12.85
CA GLY A 83 -17.24 -11.36 13.07
C GLY A 83 -16.90 -9.87 12.91
N VAL A 84 -17.44 -9.24 11.87
CA VAL A 84 -17.29 -7.79 11.64
C VAL A 84 -17.89 -7.00 12.80
N GLY A 85 -19.11 -7.34 13.24
CA GLY A 85 -19.77 -6.70 14.38
C GLY A 85 -18.94 -6.81 15.67
N LYS A 86 -18.39 -7.99 15.95
CA LYS A 86 -17.49 -8.20 17.09
C LYS A 86 -16.24 -7.32 16.98
N CYS A 87 -15.56 -7.31 15.85
CA CYS A 87 -14.35 -6.51 15.65
C CYS A 87 -14.61 -5.00 15.84
N ILE A 88 -15.71 -4.49 15.29
CA ILE A 88 -16.08 -3.08 15.47
C ILE A 88 -16.41 -2.77 16.93
N ALA A 89 -17.16 -3.63 17.61
CA ALA A 89 -17.48 -3.42 19.03
C ALA A 89 -16.21 -3.39 19.89
N GLU A 90 -15.30 -4.34 19.72
CA GLU A 90 -14.01 -4.38 20.41
C GLU A 90 -13.19 -3.12 20.09
N TRP A 91 -13.16 -2.71 18.83
CA TRP A 91 -12.40 -1.54 18.42
C TRP A 91 -12.92 -0.24 19.04
N ILE A 92 -14.25 -0.09 19.14
CA ILE A 92 -14.88 1.08 19.78
C ILE A 92 -14.63 1.07 21.30
N ILE A 93 -14.72 -0.10 21.96
CA ILE A 93 -14.65 -0.21 23.42
C ILE A 93 -13.20 -0.27 23.89
N ASP A 94 -12.39 -1.10 23.27
CA ASP A 94 -11.03 -1.44 23.70
C ASP A 94 -9.93 -0.67 22.95
N GLY A 95 -10.30 0.08 21.90
CA GLY A 95 -9.38 0.83 21.03
C GLY A 95 -8.74 0.02 19.90
N GLU A 96 -8.85 -1.32 19.94
CA GLU A 96 -8.36 -2.20 18.86
C GLU A 96 -9.12 -3.54 18.85
N PRO A 97 -9.30 -4.20 17.71
CA PRO A 97 -9.92 -5.52 17.64
C PRO A 97 -8.98 -6.61 18.17
N SER A 98 -9.56 -7.71 18.69
CA SER A 98 -8.79 -8.86 19.20
C SER A 98 -8.05 -9.64 18.11
N ILE A 99 -8.55 -9.61 16.87
CA ILE A 99 -7.94 -10.25 15.70
C ILE A 99 -7.40 -9.20 14.73
N ASP A 100 -6.50 -9.61 13.87
CA ASP A 100 -5.97 -8.74 12.81
C ASP A 100 -7.00 -8.56 11.69
N VAL A 101 -7.43 -7.32 11.49
CA VAL A 101 -8.37 -6.92 10.45
C VAL A 101 -7.77 -5.95 9.42
N TRP A 102 -6.45 -5.91 9.33
CA TRP A 102 -5.72 -5.00 8.45
C TRP A 102 -6.26 -4.99 7.01
N ALA A 103 -6.51 -6.17 6.43
CA ALA A 103 -7.04 -6.30 5.08
C ALA A 103 -8.49 -5.82 4.91
N MET A 104 -9.17 -5.49 6.01
CA MET A 104 -10.53 -4.95 6.03
C MET A 104 -10.59 -3.51 6.51
N ASP A 105 -9.50 -2.99 7.10
CA ASP A 105 -9.45 -1.61 7.62
C ASP A 105 -9.71 -0.61 6.48
N VAL A 106 -10.68 0.30 6.69
CA VAL A 106 -11.01 1.35 5.71
C VAL A 106 -9.81 2.26 5.41
N ALA A 107 -8.90 2.43 6.37
CA ALA A 107 -7.68 3.22 6.21
C ALA A 107 -6.61 2.57 5.30
N ARG A 108 -6.86 1.38 4.73
CA ARG A 108 -5.99 0.83 3.67
C ARG A 108 -6.11 1.58 2.35
N PHE A 109 -7.18 2.35 2.17
CA PHE A 109 -7.36 3.25 1.04
C PHE A 109 -7.03 4.69 1.43
N GLY A 110 -6.36 5.41 0.53
CA GLY A 110 -6.07 6.83 0.66
C GLY A 110 -6.95 7.68 -0.28
N ASP A 111 -6.63 8.96 -0.38
CA ASP A 111 -7.38 9.95 -1.15
C ASP A 111 -7.46 9.65 -2.66
N TYR A 112 -6.59 8.77 -3.17
CA TYR A 112 -6.65 8.29 -4.56
C TYR A 112 -7.91 7.48 -4.87
N ALA A 113 -8.53 6.88 -3.86
CA ALA A 113 -9.70 6.01 -4.01
C ALA A 113 -11.00 6.83 -4.15
N SER A 114 -11.12 7.53 -5.27
CA SER A 114 -12.31 8.30 -5.64
C SER A 114 -13.54 7.38 -5.82
N PRO A 115 -14.77 7.93 -5.82
CA PRO A 115 -15.99 7.17 -6.13
C PRO A 115 -15.91 6.45 -7.50
N GLN A 116 -15.29 7.09 -8.50
CA GLN A 116 -15.08 6.49 -9.81
C GLN A 116 -14.13 5.30 -9.74
N TYR A 117 -12.99 5.44 -9.04
CA TYR A 117 -12.07 4.34 -8.77
C TYR A 117 -12.80 3.18 -8.08
N GLY A 118 -13.57 3.47 -7.04
CA GLY A 118 -14.35 2.48 -6.30
C GLY A 118 -15.30 1.70 -7.19
N THR A 119 -16.05 2.37 -8.06
CA THR A 119 -16.98 1.74 -9.02
C THR A 119 -16.24 0.82 -10.01
N ILE A 120 -15.16 1.30 -10.60
CA ILE A 120 -14.37 0.54 -11.59
C ILE A 120 -13.73 -0.70 -10.95
N LYS A 121 -13.10 -0.54 -9.78
CA LYS A 121 -12.42 -1.63 -9.08
C LYS A 121 -13.39 -2.65 -8.51
N SER A 122 -14.53 -2.21 -7.95
CA SER A 122 -15.57 -3.14 -7.48
C SER A 122 -16.13 -3.97 -8.64
N SER A 123 -16.36 -3.38 -9.81
CA SER A 123 -16.79 -4.11 -11.01
C SER A 123 -15.74 -5.11 -11.48
N GLU A 124 -14.46 -4.73 -11.51
CA GLU A 124 -13.35 -5.61 -11.90
C GLU A 124 -13.24 -6.80 -10.95
N ASN A 125 -13.27 -6.56 -9.65
CA ASN A 125 -13.18 -7.61 -8.64
C ASN A 125 -14.42 -8.53 -8.68
N TYR A 126 -15.61 -7.98 -8.91
CA TYR A 126 -16.81 -8.77 -9.06
C TYR A 126 -16.75 -9.70 -10.30
N GLU A 127 -16.32 -9.18 -11.44
CA GLU A 127 -16.14 -9.97 -12.67
C GLU A 127 -15.15 -11.13 -12.48
N ARG A 128 -14.15 -10.94 -11.60
CA ARG A 128 -13.09 -11.91 -11.31
C ARG A 128 -13.35 -12.77 -10.07
N ARG A 129 -14.48 -12.64 -9.42
CA ARG A 129 -14.75 -13.23 -8.10
C ARG A 129 -14.46 -14.73 -7.99
N PHE A 130 -14.69 -15.49 -9.06
CA PHE A 130 -14.48 -16.93 -9.12
C PHE A 130 -13.28 -17.33 -10.01
N ILE A 131 -12.50 -16.35 -10.45
CA ILE A 131 -11.28 -16.59 -11.20
C ILE A 131 -10.13 -16.73 -10.20
N MET A 132 -9.30 -17.75 -10.39
CA MET A 132 -8.08 -17.94 -9.58
C MET A 132 -7.14 -16.77 -9.83
N THR A 133 -6.69 -16.12 -8.76
CA THR A 133 -5.68 -15.06 -8.82
C THR A 133 -4.30 -15.69 -8.89
N PHE A 134 -3.48 -15.23 -9.82
CA PHE A 134 -2.08 -15.64 -9.92
C PHE A 134 -1.20 -14.83 -8.94
N PRO A 135 -0.07 -15.41 -8.48
CA PRO A 135 0.91 -14.66 -7.70
C PRO A 135 1.37 -13.40 -8.43
N ASN A 136 1.44 -12.29 -7.71
CA ASN A 136 1.87 -10.97 -8.22
C ASN A 136 1.02 -10.41 -9.37
N GLU A 137 -0.17 -10.91 -9.61
CA GLU A 137 -1.07 -10.38 -10.61
C GLU A 137 -1.55 -8.98 -10.19
N THR A 138 -1.31 -7.99 -11.04
CA THR A 138 -1.83 -6.63 -10.88
C THR A 138 -3.03 -6.43 -11.79
N LEU A 139 -4.19 -6.13 -11.20
CA LEU A 139 -5.43 -5.92 -11.98
C LEU A 139 -5.37 -4.59 -12.73
N PRO A 140 -5.73 -4.57 -14.05
CA PRO A 140 -5.46 -3.43 -14.92
C PRO A 140 -6.44 -2.27 -14.79
N LYS A 141 -7.70 -2.51 -14.38
CA LYS A 141 -8.72 -1.45 -14.37
C LYS A 141 -8.49 -0.43 -13.25
N GLY A 142 -8.95 0.79 -13.45
CA GLY A 142 -8.83 1.86 -12.47
C GLY A 142 -7.39 2.42 -12.29
N ARG A 143 -6.49 2.10 -13.19
CA ARG A 143 -5.13 2.66 -13.27
C ARG A 143 -5.11 3.75 -14.34
N LYS A 144 -4.30 4.82 -14.29
CA LYS A 144 -3.34 5.21 -13.25
C LYS A 144 -4.02 6.18 -12.28
N GLN A 145 -3.78 6.05 -10.97
CA GLN A 145 -4.26 7.04 -10.00
C GLN A 145 -3.18 8.06 -9.65
N LYS A 146 -1.98 7.57 -9.30
CA LYS A 146 -0.81 8.39 -9.01
C LYS A 146 0.41 7.86 -9.77
N THR A 147 1.28 8.77 -10.21
CA THR A 147 2.56 8.45 -10.85
C THR A 147 3.68 9.24 -10.18
N THR A 148 4.90 8.74 -10.26
CA THR A 148 6.09 9.45 -9.80
C THR A 148 6.63 10.40 -10.87
N ALA A 149 7.52 11.30 -10.50
CA ALA A 149 8.19 12.21 -11.45
C ALA A 149 9.05 11.48 -12.51
N LEU A 150 9.44 10.24 -12.25
CA LEU A 150 10.24 9.41 -13.16
C LEU A 150 9.42 8.42 -13.99
N TYR A 151 8.10 8.38 -13.81
CA TYR A 151 7.22 7.40 -14.46
C TYR A 151 7.46 7.27 -15.97
N ASP A 152 7.36 8.38 -16.71
CA ASP A 152 7.52 8.36 -18.17
C ASP A 152 8.93 7.96 -18.60
N ARG A 153 9.94 8.33 -17.82
CA ARG A 153 11.32 7.93 -18.03
C ARG A 153 11.49 6.41 -17.88
N PHE A 154 10.90 5.82 -16.87
CA PHE A 154 10.93 4.38 -16.63
C PHE A 154 10.19 3.61 -17.75
N ILE A 155 9.01 4.08 -18.16
CA ILE A 155 8.28 3.50 -19.29
C ILE A 155 9.16 3.50 -20.57
N ASN A 156 9.84 4.62 -20.85
CA ASN A 156 10.73 4.71 -22.02
C ASN A 156 11.96 3.79 -21.92
N GLN A 157 12.32 3.34 -20.72
CA GLN A 157 13.40 2.39 -20.45
C GLN A 157 12.91 0.93 -20.41
N GLY A 158 11.66 0.66 -20.70
CA GLY A 158 11.09 -0.69 -20.72
C GLY A 158 10.56 -1.17 -19.37
N ALA A 159 10.22 -0.25 -18.45
CA ALA A 159 9.63 -0.62 -17.18
C ALA A 159 8.27 -1.31 -17.33
N VAL A 160 8.11 -2.40 -16.62
CA VAL A 160 6.81 -3.03 -16.36
C VAL A 160 6.29 -2.50 -15.03
N MET A 161 5.12 -1.87 -15.08
CA MET A 161 4.56 -1.16 -13.93
C MET A 161 3.53 -2.00 -13.19
N GLY A 162 3.59 -1.95 -11.86
CA GLY A 162 2.57 -2.44 -10.96
C GLY A 162 1.83 -1.30 -10.26
N ASP A 163 0.77 -1.64 -9.54
CA ASP A 163 0.02 -0.73 -8.69
C ASP A 163 0.30 -1.05 -7.22
N SER A 164 0.68 -0.04 -6.46
CA SER A 164 0.89 -0.12 -5.02
C SER A 164 0.07 0.96 -4.34
N PHE A 165 -1.14 0.60 -3.93
CA PHE A 165 -2.06 1.52 -3.23
C PHE A 165 -2.28 2.83 -4.00
N GLY A 166 -2.62 2.68 -5.28
CA GLY A 166 -2.87 3.78 -6.22
C GLY A 166 -1.64 4.41 -6.84
N LEU A 167 -0.42 4.08 -6.41
CA LEU A 167 0.82 4.57 -6.99
C LEU A 167 1.40 3.56 -7.99
N GLU A 168 1.65 4.01 -9.22
CA GLU A 168 2.40 3.23 -10.20
C GLU A 168 3.86 3.10 -9.76
N ASN A 169 4.36 1.88 -9.69
CA ASN A 169 5.75 1.59 -9.35
C ASN A 169 6.34 0.53 -10.28
N VAL A 170 7.64 0.60 -10.48
CA VAL A 170 8.37 -0.35 -11.32
C VAL A 170 8.44 -1.70 -10.65
N LEU A 171 8.06 -2.75 -11.37
CA LEU A 171 8.25 -4.15 -10.96
C LEU A 171 9.60 -4.69 -11.46
N TRP A 172 9.90 -4.47 -12.74
CA TRP A 172 11.15 -4.87 -13.41
C TRP A 172 11.29 -4.16 -14.75
N PHE A 173 12.44 -4.29 -15.42
CA PHE A 173 12.71 -3.69 -16.73
C PHE A 173 12.90 -4.75 -17.81
N ALA A 174 12.16 -4.65 -18.90
CA ALA A 174 12.34 -5.44 -20.10
C ALA A 174 13.37 -4.78 -21.03
N ASN A 175 14.10 -5.60 -21.82
CA ASN A 175 15.06 -5.10 -22.80
C ASN A 175 14.40 -4.64 -24.10
N ASN A 176 13.15 -5.02 -24.33
CA ASN A 176 12.37 -4.66 -25.51
C ASN A 176 10.89 -4.46 -25.15
N LYS A 177 10.13 -3.83 -26.04
CA LYS A 177 8.71 -3.52 -25.81
C LYS A 177 7.81 -4.76 -25.84
N GLU A 178 8.22 -5.80 -26.54
CA GLU A 178 7.42 -7.04 -26.68
C GLU A 178 7.36 -7.81 -25.36
N ASP A 179 8.45 -7.77 -24.60
CA ASP A 179 8.53 -8.40 -23.28
C ASP A 179 8.05 -7.51 -22.13
N ALA A 180 7.78 -6.21 -22.38
CA ALA A 180 7.44 -5.24 -21.35
C ALA A 180 6.00 -5.41 -20.83
N HIS A 181 5.63 -6.60 -20.37
CA HIS A 181 4.34 -6.91 -19.75
C HIS A 181 4.44 -8.09 -18.78
N GLU A 182 3.59 -8.10 -17.76
CA GLU A 182 3.44 -9.25 -16.89
C GLU A 182 2.57 -10.32 -17.56
N GLU A 183 2.97 -11.56 -17.39
CA GLU A 183 2.25 -12.75 -17.83
C GLU A 183 1.89 -13.59 -16.60
N PRO A 184 0.63 -13.55 -16.13
CA PRO A 184 0.22 -14.29 -14.95
C PRO A 184 0.47 -15.79 -15.10
N THR A 185 1.20 -16.38 -14.16
CA THR A 185 1.54 -17.81 -14.18
C THR A 185 1.78 -18.34 -12.76
N ILE A 186 1.48 -19.63 -12.54
CA ILE A 186 1.85 -20.36 -11.32
C ILE A 186 3.28 -20.92 -11.40
N LYS A 187 3.92 -20.82 -12.55
CA LYS A 187 5.31 -21.19 -12.78
C LYS A 187 6.22 -19.99 -12.58
N ARG A 188 7.50 -20.15 -12.83
CA ARG A 188 8.44 -19.03 -12.87
C ARG A 188 8.05 -18.07 -13.97
N SER A 189 7.83 -16.80 -13.62
CA SER A 189 7.43 -15.76 -14.56
C SER A 189 8.57 -15.35 -15.48
N ARG A 190 8.23 -14.68 -16.58
CA ARG A 190 9.20 -14.07 -17.52
C ARG A 190 10.14 -13.08 -16.83
N SER A 191 9.65 -12.32 -15.86
CA SER A 191 10.43 -11.35 -15.08
C SER A 191 11.68 -11.97 -14.43
N HIS A 192 11.67 -13.29 -14.14
CA HIS A 192 12.76 -13.95 -13.42
C HIS A 192 14.13 -13.76 -14.08
N ASP A 193 14.22 -13.89 -15.39
CA ASP A 193 15.51 -13.80 -16.12
C ASP A 193 16.03 -12.36 -16.15
N TYR A 194 15.12 -11.36 -16.19
CA TYR A 194 15.45 -9.95 -16.11
C TYR A 194 15.89 -9.57 -14.70
N VAL A 195 15.08 -9.90 -13.69
CA VAL A 195 15.37 -9.62 -12.29
C VAL A 195 16.64 -10.33 -11.81
N SER A 196 16.94 -11.54 -12.31
CA SER A 196 18.19 -12.22 -11.99
C SER A 196 19.42 -11.43 -12.43
N LYS A 197 19.38 -10.81 -13.61
CA LYS A 197 20.47 -9.95 -14.11
C LYS A 197 20.59 -8.67 -13.29
N GLU A 198 19.48 -8.05 -12.92
CA GLU A 198 19.45 -6.87 -12.05
C GLU A 198 20.08 -7.20 -10.69
N VAL A 199 19.70 -8.32 -10.07
CA VAL A 199 20.24 -8.76 -8.78
C VAL A 199 21.75 -9.02 -8.85
N ILE A 200 22.23 -9.68 -9.90
CA ILE A 200 23.67 -9.91 -10.10
C ILE A 200 24.39 -8.57 -10.25
N ASN A 201 23.85 -7.64 -11.04
CA ASN A 201 24.45 -6.32 -11.21
C ASN A 201 24.53 -5.53 -9.89
N VAL A 202 23.49 -5.58 -9.05
CA VAL A 202 23.53 -4.92 -7.73
C VAL A 202 24.61 -5.54 -6.84
N ARG A 203 24.79 -6.86 -6.87
CA ARG A 203 25.81 -7.57 -6.06
C ARG A 203 27.23 -7.30 -6.50
N GLU A 204 27.47 -7.16 -7.80
CA GLU A 204 28.82 -7.02 -8.39
C GLU A 204 29.17 -5.56 -8.68
N ASN A 205 28.18 -4.69 -8.82
CA ASN A 205 28.32 -3.34 -9.31
C ASN A 205 27.51 -2.32 -8.50
N VAL A 206 26.44 -1.80 -9.10
CA VAL A 206 25.53 -0.82 -8.51
C VAL A 206 24.16 -0.88 -9.20
N GLY A 207 23.10 -0.79 -8.41
CA GLY A 207 21.74 -0.61 -8.89
C GLY A 207 21.08 0.61 -8.28
N LEU A 208 20.12 1.17 -9.00
CA LEU A 208 19.24 2.25 -8.55
C LEU A 208 17.81 1.73 -8.60
N ILE A 209 17.10 1.84 -7.47
CA ILE A 209 15.72 1.36 -7.30
C ILE A 209 14.86 2.51 -6.82
N GLU A 210 13.68 2.69 -7.43
CA GLU A 210 12.67 3.61 -6.93
C GLU A 210 12.03 3.05 -5.66
N VAL A 211 11.98 3.87 -4.60
CA VAL A 211 11.35 3.56 -3.31
C VAL A 211 10.34 4.65 -2.93
N ALA A 212 9.72 5.25 -3.95
CA ALA A 212 8.72 6.31 -3.78
C ALA A 212 7.46 5.82 -3.06
N ASN A 213 7.16 4.52 -3.11
CA ASN A 213 6.03 3.86 -2.47
C ASN A 213 6.12 3.74 -0.93
N PHE A 214 7.23 4.12 -0.31
CA PHE A 214 7.28 4.26 1.14
C PHE A 214 6.57 5.54 1.59
N SER A 215 5.80 5.47 2.68
CA SER A 215 5.23 6.66 3.33
C SER A 215 6.32 7.49 4.02
N LYS A 216 6.13 8.81 4.06
CA LYS A 216 7.06 9.78 4.63
C LYS A 216 6.30 10.75 5.52
N HIS A 217 6.54 10.64 6.81
CA HIS A 217 5.87 11.41 7.84
C HIS A 217 6.86 12.35 8.52
N GLU A 218 6.62 13.65 8.43
CA GLU A 218 7.47 14.68 9.00
C GLU A 218 6.91 15.18 10.32
N PHE A 219 7.78 15.27 11.34
CA PHE A 219 7.45 15.79 12.66
C PHE A 219 8.42 16.90 13.00
N LYS A 220 7.91 18.13 13.24
CA LYS A 220 8.68 19.33 13.55
C LYS A 220 8.12 20.05 14.78
N GLY A 221 9.01 20.43 15.69
CA GLY A 221 8.63 21.24 16.83
C GLY A 221 9.28 20.80 18.14
N PRO A 222 9.16 21.60 19.20
CA PRO A 222 9.87 21.35 20.46
C PRO A 222 9.48 20.04 21.15
N ASP A 223 8.29 19.51 20.88
CA ASP A 223 7.85 18.24 21.44
C ASP A 223 7.94 17.07 20.45
N ALA A 224 8.52 17.24 19.24
CA ALA A 224 8.59 16.17 18.24
C ALA A 224 9.31 14.91 18.78
N ARG A 225 10.42 15.06 19.48
CA ARG A 225 11.14 13.95 20.13
C ARG A 225 10.28 13.27 21.21
N LYS A 226 9.63 14.04 22.07
CA LYS A 226 8.77 13.48 23.13
C LYS A 226 7.58 12.73 22.57
N PHE A 227 6.98 13.26 21.50
CA PHE A 227 5.88 12.60 20.79
C PHE A 227 6.33 11.25 20.21
N LEU A 228 7.43 11.24 19.47
CA LEU A 228 7.93 9.99 18.88
C LEU A 228 8.38 9.00 19.95
N ASP A 229 8.98 9.44 21.06
CA ASP A 229 9.33 8.58 22.19
C ASP A 229 8.09 8.00 22.89
N HIS A 230 6.96 8.71 22.83
CA HIS A 230 5.69 8.23 23.37
C HIS A 230 5.05 7.11 22.52
N ILE A 231 5.19 7.18 21.18
CA ILE A 231 4.50 6.24 20.28
C ILE A 231 5.42 5.11 19.75
N MET A 232 6.73 5.26 19.83
CA MET A 232 7.71 4.28 19.36
C MET A 232 8.20 3.43 20.52
N ALA A 233 8.31 2.12 20.32
CA ALA A 233 8.83 1.19 21.31
C ALA A 233 10.36 1.11 21.31
N GLY A 234 11.02 1.58 20.24
CA GLY A 234 12.48 1.60 20.09
C GLY A 234 13.10 2.91 20.56
N ARG A 235 14.40 2.87 20.90
CA ARG A 235 15.16 4.09 21.21
C ARG A 235 15.30 4.97 19.98
N LEU A 236 14.91 6.23 20.09
CA LEU A 236 15.03 7.21 19.00
C LEU A 236 16.50 7.54 18.67
N PRO A 237 16.82 7.76 17.40
CA PRO A 237 18.17 8.16 16.98
C PRO A 237 18.52 9.57 17.46
N LYS A 238 19.84 9.83 17.58
CA LYS A 238 20.38 11.18 17.81
C LYS A 238 20.34 11.99 16.50
N PRO A 239 20.44 13.33 16.55
CA PRO A 239 20.55 14.15 15.35
C PRO A 239 21.62 13.65 14.38
N GLY A 240 21.32 13.70 13.10
CA GLY A 240 22.15 13.15 12.02
C GLY A 240 22.18 11.62 11.91
N ARG A 241 21.28 10.92 12.61
CA ARG A 241 21.20 9.45 12.62
C ARG A 241 19.82 8.93 12.23
N ILE A 242 19.80 7.69 11.77
CA ILE A 242 18.59 6.95 11.40
C ILE A 242 18.54 5.59 12.11
N SER A 243 17.38 5.13 12.50
CA SER A 243 17.18 3.80 13.12
C SER A 243 15.81 3.23 12.81
N LEU A 244 15.74 1.91 12.78
CA LEU A 244 14.49 1.19 12.83
C LEU A 244 13.86 1.32 14.22
N SER A 245 12.56 1.54 14.30
CA SER A 245 11.82 1.61 15.55
C SER A 245 10.40 1.04 15.34
N PRO A 246 10.03 -0.02 16.07
CA PRO A 246 8.67 -0.55 16.02
C PRO A 246 7.69 0.41 16.71
N MET A 247 6.48 0.48 16.17
CA MET A 247 5.34 1.14 16.78
C MET A 247 4.34 0.06 17.19
N LEU A 248 3.88 0.10 18.44
CA LEU A 248 3.04 -0.91 19.03
C LEU A 248 1.66 -0.36 19.37
N SER A 249 0.65 -1.21 19.25
CA SER A 249 -0.70 -0.93 19.73
C SER A 249 -0.77 -0.98 21.27
N TYR A 250 -1.92 -0.60 21.83
CA TYR A 250 -2.17 -0.64 23.27
C TYR A 250 -2.02 -2.04 23.89
N ARG A 251 -2.21 -3.10 23.10
CA ARG A 251 -2.01 -4.50 23.50
C ARG A 251 -0.62 -5.04 23.18
N GLY A 252 0.31 -4.18 22.75
CA GLY A 252 1.68 -4.56 22.42
C GLY A 252 1.82 -5.30 21.08
N LYS A 253 0.82 -5.24 20.18
CA LYS A 253 0.93 -5.78 18.82
C LYS A 253 1.67 -4.81 17.93
N LEU A 254 2.45 -5.30 16.98
CA LEU A 254 3.14 -4.49 16.00
C LEU A 254 2.13 -3.82 15.06
N CYS A 255 2.07 -2.50 15.05
CA CYS A 255 1.26 -1.71 14.13
C CYS A 255 2.07 -0.86 13.15
N GLY A 256 3.39 -0.85 13.28
CA GLY A 256 4.31 -0.24 12.32
C GLY A 256 5.75 -0.64 12.61
N ASP A 257 6.47 -0.99 11.54
CA ASP A 257 7.91 -1.18 11.55
C ASP A 257 8.53 -0.02 10.79
N LEU A 258 8.86 1.05 11.55
CA LEU A 258 9.14 2.35 10.98
C LEU A 258 10.63 2.69 11.06
N THR A 259 11.12 3.36 10.04
CA THR A 259 12.49 3.90 10.03
C THR A 259 12.44 5.37 10.40
N VAL A 260 13.10 5.74 11.50
CA VAL A 260 13.11 7.09 12.05
C VAL A 260 14.45 7.76 11.76
N ALA A 261 14.46 8.82 10.97
CA ALA A 261 15.59 9.72 10.75
C ALA A 261 15.43 10.97 11.61
N CYS A 262 16.41 11.24 12.48
CA CYS A 262 16.50 12.48 13.24
C CYS A 262 17.37 13.46 12.45
N LEU A 263 16.75 14.42 11.82
CA LEU A 263 17.42 15.41 10.96
C LEU A 263 18.02 16.56 11.78
N ASP A 264 17.34 16.92 12.89
CA ASP A 264 17.77 17.90 13.86
C ASP A 264 17.14 17.56 15.23
N GLU A 265 17.47 18.27 16.30
CA GLU A 265 16.92 18.05 17.65
C GLU A 265 15.37 18.00 17.66
N ASN A 266 14.74 18.85 16.88
CA ASN A 266 13.30 19.03 16.81
C ASN A 266 12.70 18.69 15.45
N GLU A 267 13.42 17.91 14.63
CA GLU A 267 12.95 17.56 13.28
C GLU A 267 13.26 16.10 12.94
N PHE A 268 12.20 15.39 12.58
CA PHE A 268 12.24 13.97 12.25
C PHE A 268 11.52 13.68 10.95
N MET A 269 12.08 12.76 10.18
CA MET A 269 11.40 12.11 9.07
C MET A 269 11.23 10.62 9.39
N VAL A 270 10.00 10.14 9.33
CA VAL A 270 9.64 8.75 9.63
C VAL A 270 9.16 8.09 8.35
N PHE A 271 9.77 6.96 8.00
CA PHE A 271 9.43 6.19 6.81
C PHE A 271 8.71 4.91 7.22
N GLY A 272 7.66 4.58 6.50
CA GLY A 272 6.86 3.39 6.72
C GLY A 272 6.35 2.76 5.43
N SER A 273 5.55 1.71 5.54
CA SER A 273 4.89 1.11 4.37
C SER A 273 3.87 2.06 3.75
N GLY A 274 3.90 2.23 2.44
CA GLY A 274 2.87 2.97 1.71
C GLY A 274 1.47 2.36 1.87
N ALA A 275 1.40 1.03 1.99
CA ALA A 275 0.16 0.31 2.28
C ALA A 275 -0.50 0.73 3.60
N ALA A 276 0.31 1.05 4.60
CA ALA A 276 -0.16 1.43 5.93
C ALA A 276 -0.14 2.95 6.16
N GLN A 277 0.10 3.76 5.12
CA GLN A 277 0.26 5.21 5.22
C GLN A 277 -0.90 5.87 6.00
N GLU A 278 -2.13 5.59 5.64
CA GLU A 278 -3.30 6.19 6.27
C GLU A 278 -3.61 5.60 7.65
N MET A 279 -3.28 4.33 7.87
CA MET A 279 -3.36 3.71 9.20
C MET A 279 -2.35 4.35 10.16
N HIS A 280 -1.11 4.57 9.71
CA HIS A 280 -0.09 5.28 10.48
C HIS A 280 -0.50 6.73 10.73
N ARG A 281 -1.00 7.45 9.71
CA ARG A 281 -1.53 8.82 9.87
C ARG A 281 -2.61 8.87 10.94
N ARG A 282 -3.61 8.00 10.87
CA ARG A 282 -4.68 7.91 11.86
C ARG A 282 -4.14 7.65 13.27
N TRP A 283 -3.14 6.78 13.39
CA TRP A 283 -2.48 6.52 14.68
C TRP A 283 -1.76 7.76 15.20
N PHE A 284 -0.99 8.45 14.38
CA PHE A 284 -0.33 9.70 14.76
C PHE A 284 -1.34 10.75 15.18
N ASP A 285 -2.35 11.01 14.36
CA ASP A 285 -3.41 12.02 14.62
C ASP A 285 -4.10 11.76 15.96
N SER A 286 -4.33 10.50 16.32
CA SER A 286 -4.98 10.14 17.60
C SER A 286 -4.14 10.45 18.84
N HIS A 287 -2.83 10.62 18.70
CA HIS A 287 -1.88 10.85 19.80
C HIS A 287 -1.32 12.28 19.84
N LEU A 288 -1.54 13.10 18.80
CA LEU A 288 -0.97 14.45 18.69
C LEU A 288 -1.44 15.42 19.77
N GLY A 289 -2.65 15.30 20.26
CA GLY A 289 -3.49 16.30 20.93
C GLY A 289 -2.88 17.21 21.98
N LYS A 290 -1.77 16.84 22.65
CA LYS A 290 -1.16 17.66 23.73
C LYS A 290 0.30 18.09 23.45
N PHE A 291 0.84 17.69 22.32
CA PHE A 291 2.22 17.96 21.97
C PHE A 291 2.35 19.19 21.08
N ASN A 292 3.30 20.05 21.38
CA ASN A 292 3.61 21.23 20.58
C ASN A 292 4.54 20.85 19.42
N LEU A 293 3.94 20.38 18.33
CA LEU A 293 4.63 20.02 17.11
C LEU A 293 3.73 20.17 15.89
N ILE A 294 4.31 20.20 14.71
CA ILE A 294 3.64 20.11 13.42
C ILE A 294 3.92 18.73 12.84
N TYR A 295 2.86 18.00 12.52
CA TYR A 295 2.90 16.77 11.77
C TYR A 295 2.46 17.01 10.32
N SER A 296 3.17 16.44 9.35
CA SER A 296 2.83 16.52 7.94
C SER A 296 3.09 15.17 7.25
N ASN A 297 2.10 14.68 6.51
CA ASN A 297 2.32 13.59 5.58
C ASN A 297 2.95 14.14 4.30
N ARG A 298 4.20 13.76 4.04
CA ARG A 298 5.03 14.23 2.91
C ARG A 298 5.24 13.16 1.84
N SER A 299 4.44 12.10 1.87
CA SER A 299 4.66 10.91 1.03
C SER A 299 4.67 11.21 -0.46
N ASP A 300 3.78 12.08 -0.92
CA ASP A 300 3.68 12.47 -2.33
C ASP A 300 4.59 13.65 -2.72
N GLU A 301 5.28 14.27 -1.75
CA GLU A 301 6.18 15.42 -1.97
C GLU A 301 7.65 15.03 -2.14
N TYR A 302 8.05 13.88 -1.59
CA TYR A 302 9.41 13.37 -1.69
C TYR A 302 9.48 12.15 -2.59
N HIS A 303 10.31 12.25 -3.63
CA HIS A 303 10.68 11.10 -4.45
C HIS A 303 11.79 10.31 -3.76
N GLY A 304 11.61 9.00 -3.59
CA GLY A 304 12.57 8.11 -2.95
C GLY A 304 13.32 7.27 -3.96
N LEU A 305 14.66 7.27 -3.85
CA LEU A 305 15.55 6.41 -4.62
C LEU A 305 16.50 5.67 -3.68
N SER A 306 16.73 4.40 -3.90
CA SER A 306 17.75 3.61 -3.23
C SER A 306 18.86 3.27 -4.21
N ILE A 307 20.09 3.60 -3.87
CA ILE A 307 21.29 3.20 -4.61
C ILE A 307 22.07 2.19 -3.78
N ALA A 308 22.34 1.01 -4.32
CA ALA A 308 22.97 -0.10 -3.60
C ALA A 308 23.99 -0.85 -4.46
N GLY A 309 24.96 -1.47 -3.79
CA GLY A 309 26.03 -2.27 -4.40
C GLY A 309 27.42 -1.75 -4.09
N PRO A 310 28.49 -2.53 -4.35
CA PRO A 310 29.86 -2.20 -3.98
C PRO A 310 30.37 -0.88 -4.60
N ASN A 311 29.84 -0.47 -5.74
CA ASN A 311 30.19 0.77 -6.41
C ASN A 311 29.24 1.95 -6.11
N SER A 312 28.23 1.79 -5.24
CA SER A 312 27.22 2.81 -4.95
C SER A 312 27.84 4.13 -4.45
N ARG A 313 28.86 4.05 -3.57
CA ARG A 313 29.58 5.23 -3.10
C ARG A 313 30.30 5.97 -4.23
N LYS A 314 30.98 5.25 -5.14
CA LYS A 314 31.68 5.87 -6.28
C LYS A 314 30.74 6.64 -7.20
N VAL A 315 29.48 6.21 -7.30
CA VAL A 315 28.46 6.94 -8.04
C VAL A 315 28.01 8.18 -7.26
N LEU A 316 27.76 8.02 -5.95
CA LEU A 316 27.32 9.11 -5.10
C LEU A 316 28.37 10.24 -5.04
N GLU A 317 29.66 9.92 -4.89
CA GLU A 317 30.79 10.87 -4.89
C GLU A 317 30.85 11.76 -6.15
N LYS A 318 30.32 11.31 -7.28
CA LYS A 318 30.29 12.11 -8.53
C LYS A 318 29.20 13.18 -8.55
N ILE A 319 28.16 13.04 -7.70
CA ILE A 319 26.96 13.86 -7.75
C ILE A 319 26.69 14.62 -6.43
N VAL A 320 27.46 14.36 -5.37
CA VAL A 320 27.46 15.13 -4.12
C VAL A 320 28.78 15.83 -3.92
N ARG A 321 28.76 16.98 -3.22
CA ARG A 321 29.99 17.70 -2.85
C ARG A 321 30.54 17.31 -1.48
N ASP A 322 29.66 16.75 -0.65
CA ASP A 322 29.99 16.31 0.70
C ASP A 322 30.87 15.05 0.68
N ASP A 323 31.74 14.90 1.67
CA ASP A 323 32.52 13.68 1.86
C ASP A 323 31.62 12.55 2.37
N VAL A 324 31.41 11.55 1.52
CA VAL A 324 30.60 10.34 1.79
C VAL A 324 31.47 9.11 2.07
N SER A 325 32.75 9.31 2.44
CA SER A 325 33.65 8.24 2.91
C SER A 325 33.08 7.52 4.14
N ASN A 326 33.66 6.35 4.48
CA ASN A 326 33.26 5.61 5.67
C ASN A 326 33.49 6.39 6.97
N GLU A 327 34.49 7.20 6.99
CA GLU A 327 34.93 8.00 8.15
C GLU A 327 33.98 9.17 8.40
N LYS A 328 33.49 9.78 7.32
CA LYS A 328 32.67 10.99 7.39
C LYS A 328 31.16 10.72 7.29
N PHE A 329 30.75 9.70 6.56
CA PHE A 329 29.34 9.31 6.43
C PHE A 329 29.18 7.84 6.82
N LYS A 330 28.94 7.61 8.11
CA LYS A 330 28.92 6.29 8.73
C LYS A 330 27.59 5.57 8.48
N PHE A 331 27.59 4.24 8.59
CA PHE A 331 26.36 3.46 8.58
C PHE A 331 25.36 4.00 9.61
N ARG A 332 24.11 4.17 9.17
CA ARG A 332 23.01 4.82 9.90
C ARG A 332 23.19 6.35 10.10
N ASP A 333 24.01 7.00 9.31
CA ASP A 333 23.95 8.46 9.19
C ASP A 333 22.80 8.90 8.29
N SER A 334 22.19 10.03 8.62
CA SER A 334 21.14 10.71 7.85
C SER A 334 21.48 12.19 7.76
N ARG A 335 21.61 12.72 6.55
CA ARG A 335 22.03 14.12 6.33
C ARG A 335 21.31 14.76 5.16
N ARG A 336 21.13 16.08 5.27
CA ARG A 336 20.77 16.92 4.14
C ARG A 336 22.01 17.21 3.31
N MET A 337 21.95 16.93 2.02
CA MET A 337 22.99 17.17 1.04
C MET A 337 22.39 17.62 -0.28
N PHE A 338 23.19 18.15 -1.17
CA PHE A 338 22.78 18.42 -2.56
C PHE A 338 23.24 17.27 -3.46
N VAL A 339 22.30 16.63 -4.14
CA VAL A 339 22.55 15.56 -5.11
C VAL A 339 22.31 16.13 -6.51
N GLY A 340 23.37 16.31 -7.30
CA GLY A 340 23.25 16.94 -8.63
C GLY A 340 22.67 18.35 -8.60
N GLY A 341 22.84 19.09 -7.48
CA GLY A 341 22.26 20.42 -7.30
C GLY A 341 20.85 20.44 -6.70
N VAL A 342 20.21 19.28 -6.48
CA VAL A 342 18.89 19.17 -5.86
C VAL A 342 19.01 18.86 -4.36
N PRO A 343 18.30 19.59 -3.46
CA PRO A 343 18.30 19.28 -2.04
C PRO A 343 17.71 17.89 -1.78
N ALA A 344 18.39 17.10 -0.98
CA ALA A 344 17.98 15.74 -0.65
C ALA A 344 18.32 15.38 0.82
N ILE A 345 17.61 14.41 1.36
CA ILE A 345 17.96 13.72 2.59
C ILE A 345 18.60 12.40 2.18
N ILE A 346 19.88 12.23 2.50
CA ILE A 346 20.61 10.98 2.21
C ILE A 346 20.72 10.18 3.50
N ASN A 347 20.25 8.94 3.45
CA ASN A 347 20.33 7.97 4.53
C ASN A 347 21.33 6.88 4.15
N ARG A 348 22.33 6.60 4.95
CA ARG A 348 23.19 5.45 4.76
C ARG A 348 22.63 4.24 5.48
N ILE A 349 21.79 3.49 4.79
CA ILE A 349 21.11 2.31 5.30
C ILE A 349 21.16 1.18 4.28
N SER A 350 20.92 -0.03 4.74
CA SER A 350 20.76 -1.22 3.92
C SER A 350 19.74 -2.14 4.59
N PHE A 351 18.93 -2.81 3.79
CA PHE A 351 18.01 -3.84 4.26
C PHE A 351 18.65 -5.23 4.11
N THR A 352 19.31 -5.49 3.00
CA THR A 352 19.86 -6.79 2.60
C THR A 352 21.37 -6.91 2.79
N GLY A 353 22.03 -5.85 3.29
CA GLY A 353 23.44 -5.86 3.69
C GLY A 353 24.43 -5.25 2.69
N GLU A 354 23.96 -4.87 1.49
CA GLU A 354 24.80 -4.17 0.51
C GLU A 354 25.19 -2.78 1.01
N LEU A 355 26.31 -2.24 0.50
CA LEU A 355 26.62 -0.83 0.66
C LEU A 355 25.50 -0.03 -0.03
N GLY A 356 24.70 0.71 0.75
CA GLY A 356 23.49 1.36 0.26
C GLY A 356 23.26 2.76 0.84
N TYR A 357 22.55 3.55 0.05
CA TYR A 357 22.11 4.89 0.40
C TYR A 357 20.67 5.11 -0.08
#